data_ffc1eeb8ef4bc5c38a8e431c3ee5fb6b
#
_entry.id   ffc1eeb8ef4bc5c38a8e431c3ee5fb6b
#
_cell.length_a   1.000
_cell.length_b   1.000
_cell.length_c   1.000
_cell.angle_alpha   90.00
_cell.angle_beta   90.00
_cell.angle_gamma   90.00
#
_symmetry.space_group_name_H-M   'P 1'
#
loop_
_entity.id
_entity.type
_entity.pdbx_description
1 polymer ?
#
loop_
_entity_poly.entity_id
_entity_poly.type
_entity_poly.pdbx_seq_one_letter_code
_entity_poly.pdbx_strand_id
1 'polypeptide(L)'
;MLDIKRIKQDLENIKHLMDLRGEADFSLEEVIALDNKRIELLQKVEVMKSESNADSKLIPHYKKEGKDTTELMADLKRLSDGIKVLDEEVKAVETELFNKMLTIPNVPNPKVIKGDTDEDNLEIRKWGEPTKFDFEAKAHWDVGTDLGILDFEAGGKITGARFTLYKDLGARLERSVMNFFLD
;
A
#
# COMPACT_ATOMS: atom_id res chain seq x y z
N MET A 1 2.59 2.98 -3.12
CA MET A 1 1.82 1.82 -3.65
C MET A 1 1.89 1.86 -5.16
N LEU A 2 2.11 0.72 -5.82
CA LEU A 2 2.18 0.64 -7.27
C LEU A 2 0.82 0.99 -7.91
N ASP A 3 0.83 1.74 -9.03
CA ASP A 3 -0.41 2.11 -9.72
C ASP A 3 -0.91 0.95 -10.60
N ILE A 4 -2.18 0.59 -10.45
CA ILE A 4 -2.83 -0.47 -11.25
C ILE A 4 -2.82 -0.13 -12.74
N LYS A 5 -2.97 1.12 -13.12
CA LYS A 5 -2.90 1.55 -14.52
C LYS A 5 -1.53 1.24 -15.11
N ARG A 6 -0.46 1.46 -14.35
CA ARG A 6 0.89 1.12 -14.77
C ARG A 6 1.07 -0.37 -14.93
N ILE A 7 0.50 -1.20 -14.02
CA ILE A 7 0.54 -2.66 -14.14
C ILE A 7 -0.13 -3.11 -15.45
N LYS A 8 -1.30 -2.55 -15.77
CA LYS A 8 -2.06 -2.91 -16.98
C LYS A 8 -1.38 -2.48 -18.28
N GLN A 9 -0.67 -1.34 -18.26
CA GLN A 9 -0.04 -0.79 -19.45
C GLN A 9 1.29 -1.48 -19.81
N ASP A 10 2.02 -1.97 -18.81
CA ASP A 10 3.38 -2.44 -19.00
C ASP A 10 3.71 -3.65 -18.12
N LEU A 11 2.81 -4.65 -18.15
CA LEU A 11 2.87 -5.83 -17.29
C LEU A 11 4.21 -6.57 -17.38
N GLU A 12 4.69 -6.83 -18.60
CA GLU A 12 5.90 -7.62 -18.83
C GLU A 12 7.16 -6.92 -18.30
N ASN A 13 7.27 -5.60 -18.49
CA ASN A 13 8.39 -4.85 -17.94
C ASN A 13 8.31 -4.77 -16.40
N ILE A 14 7.11 -4.64 -15.85
CA ILE A 14 6.94 -4.66 -14.38
C ILE A 14 7.33 -6.02 -13.82
N LYS A 15 6.94 -7.13 -14.44
CA LYS A 15 7.38 -8.47 -14.05
C LYS A 15 8.90 -8.60 -14.09
N HIS A 16 9.51 -8.15 -15.19
CA HIS A 16 10.97 -8.15 -15.33
C HIS A 16 11.66 -7.34 -14.21
N LEU A 17 11.15 -6.14 -13.91
CA LEU A 17 11.72 -5.33 -12.83
C LEU A 17 11.47 -5.93 -11.45
N MET A 18 10.32 -6.57 -11.24
CA MET A 18 10.02 -7.28 -9.99
C MET A 18 10.91 -8.49 -9.77
N ASP A 19 11.33 -9.18 -10.84
CA ASP A 19 12.30 -10.28 -10.76
C ASP A 19 13.64 -9.84 -10.17
N LEU A 20 14.00 -8.55 -10.30
CA LEU A 20 15.20 -7.99 -9.65
C LEU A 20 15.11 -8.00 -8.10
N ARG A 21 13.92 -8.20 -7.53
CA ARG A 21 13.70 -8.30 -6.08
C ARG A 21 13.82 -9.73 -5.54
N GLY A 22 14.08 -10.69 -6.39
CA GLY A 22 14.11 -12.10 -6.03
C GLY A 22 12.95 -12.90 -6.62
N GLU A 23 12.91 -14.18 -6.33
CA GLU A 23 11.93 -15.14 -6.87
C GLU A 23 10.61 -15.10 -6.07
N ALA A 24 9.86 -14.01 -6.16
CA ALA A 24 8.55 -13.92 -5.55
C ALA A 24 7.47 -13.75 -6.62
N ASP A 25 6.45 -14.60 -6.58
CA ASP A 25 5.23 -14.39 -7.36
C ASP A 25 4.39 -13.31 -6.70
N PHE A 26 4.31 -12.16 -7.32
CA PHE A 26 3.49 -11.05 -6.86
C PHE A 26 2.06 -11.08 -7.40
N SER A 27 1.68 -12.11 -8.16
CA SER A 27 0.33 -12.35 -8.71
C SER A 27 -0.27 -11.10 -9.37
N LEU A 28 0.50 -10.44 -10.24
CA LEU A 28 0.08 -9.20 -10.90
C LEU A 28 -1.13 -9.42 -11.82
N GLU A 29 -1.27 -10.62 -12.39
CA GLU A 29 -2.42 -11.02 -13.20
C GLU A 29 -3.71 -11.06 -12.39
N GLU A 30 -3.66 -11.50 -11.12
CA GLU A 30 -4.83 -11.48 -10.24
C GLU A 30 -5.29 -10.04 -9.98
N VAL A 31 -4.35 -9.11 -9.80
CA VAL A 31 -4.67 -7.68 -9.65
C VAL A 31 -5.42 -7.15 -10.87
N ILE A 32 -4.95 -7.50 -12.07
CA ILE A 32 -5.60 -7.11 -13.33
C ILE A 32 -7.00 -7.74 -13.41
N ALA A 33 -7.14 -9.01 -13.05
CA ALA A 33 -8.41 -9.70 -13.08
C ALA A 33 -9.43 -9.08 -12.09
N LEU A 34 -9.00 -8.76 -10.87
CA LEU A 34 -9.82 -8.08 -9.87
C LEU A 34 -10.25 -6.69 -10.32
N ASP A 35 -9.32 -5.90 -10.90
CA ASP A 35 -9.67 -4.58 -11.41
C ASP A 35 -10.64 -4.63 -12.60
N ASN A 36 -10.49 -5.61 -13.51
CA ASN A 36 -11.43 -5.82 -14.60
C ASN A 36 -12.82 -6.20 -14.08
N LYS A 37 -12.90 -7.10 -13.10
CA LYS A 37 -14.16 -7.47 -12.43
C LYS A 37 -14.82 -6.27 -11.76
N ARG A 38 -14.03 -5.44 -11.08
CA ARG A 38 -14.51 -4.19 -10.49
C ARG A 38 -15.12 -3.25 -11.53
N ILE A 39 -14.43 -3.06 -12.65
CA ILE A 39 -14.91 -2.19 -13.75
C ILE A 39 -16.22 -2.74 -14.33
N GLU A 40 -16.32 -4.04 -14.57
CA GLU A 40 -17.53 -4.68 -15.08
C GLU A 40 -18.72 -4.49 -14.13
N LEU A 41 -18.51 -4.70 -12.81
CA LEU A 41 -19.55 -4.49 -11.82
C LEU A 41 -19.99 -3.02 -11.74
N LEU A 42 -19.06 -2.07 -11.79
CA LEU A 42 -19.36 -0.65 -11.80
C LEU A 42 -20.17 -0.25 -13.03
N GLN A 43 -19.85 -0.78 -14.21
CA GLN A 43 -20.64 -0.54 -15.43
C GLN A 43 -22.08 -1.05 -15.28
N LYS A 44 -22.28 -2.25 -14.70
CA LYS A 44 -23.63 -2.77 -14.41
C LYS A 44 -24.40 -1.86 -13.45
N VAL A 45 -23.75 -1.40 -12.38
CA VAL A 45 -24.35 -0.46 -11.43
C VAL A 45 -24.75 0.85 -12.11
N GLU A 46 -23.88 1.41 -12.96
CA GLU A 46 -24.14 2.65 -13.68
C GLU A 46 -25.35 2.52 -14.63
N VAL A 47 -25.45 1.41 -15.37
CA VAL A 47 -26.60 1.14 -16.24
C VAL A 47 -27.88 1.09 -15.42
N MET A 48 -27.92 0.30 -14.34
CA MET A 48 -29.11 0.18 -13.50
C MET A 48 -29.49 1.51 -12.82
N LYS A 49 -28.51 2.30 -12.39
CA LYS A 49 -28.75 3.65 -11.84
C LYS A 49 -29.30 4.59 -12.90
N SER A 50 -28.83 4.50 -14.15
CA SER A 50 -29.33 5.29 -15.26
C SER A 50 -30.79 4.93 -15.58
N GLU A 51 -31.14 3.63 -15.66
CA GLU A 51 -32.50 3.14 -15.84
C GLU A 51 -33.43 3.61 -14.71
N SER A 52 -33.02 3.40 -13.47
CA SER A 52 -33.75 3.83 -12.27
C SER A 52 -34.03 5.35 -12.30
N ASN A 53 -33.04 6.14 -12.71
CA ASN A 53 -33.23 7.60 -12.84
C ASN A 53 -34.17 7.98 -13.97
N ALA A 54 -34.14 7.27 -15.10
CA ALA A 54 -35.07 7.51 -16.22
C ALA A 54 -36.50 7.17 -15.80
N ASP A 55 -36.73 6.01 -15.23
CA ASP A 55 -38.04 5.53 -14.78
C ASP A 55 -38.61 6.42 -13.66
N SER A 56 -37.79 6.86 -12.73
CA SER A 56 -38.23 7.78 -11.68
C SER A 56 -38.77 9.09 -12.21
N LYS A 57 -38.22 9.59 -13.34
CA LYS A 57 -38.72 10.81 -13.99
C LYS A 57 -40.06 10.63 -14.67
N LEU A 58 -40.47 9.40 -14.99
CA LEU A 58 -41.77 9.12 -15.61
C LEU A 58 -42.90 9.12 -14.59
N ILE A 59 -42.66 8.86 -13.30
CA ILE A 59 -43.68 8.80 -12.26
C ILE A 59 -44.54 10.08 -12.20
N PRO A 60 -43.99 11.32 -12.18
CA PRO A 60 -44.78 12.54 -12.15
C PRO A 60 -45.64 12.72 -13.39
N HIS A 61 -45.18 12.28 -14.57
CA HIS A 61 -45.92 12.32 -15.81
C HIS A 61 -47.12 11.37 -15.78
N TYR A 62 -46.90 10.12 -15.38
CA TYR A 62 -47.98 9.10 -15.27
C TYR A 62 -49.03 9.52 -14.27
N LYS A 63 -48.63 10.09 -13.12
CA LYS A 63 -49.58 10.63 -12.13
C LYS A 63 -50.42 11.78 -12.66
N LYS A 64 -49.84 12.68 -13.47
CA LYS A 64 -50.59 13.79 -14.10
C LYS A 64 -51.59 13.30 -15.14
N GLU A 65 -51.27 12.21 -15.84
CA GLU A 65 -52.11 11.60 -16.86
C GLU A 65 -53.14 10.61 -16.30
N GLY A 66 -53.16 10.39 -14.98
CA GLY A 66 -54.05 9.42 -14.34
C GLY A 66 -53.72 7.96 -14.66
N LYS A 67 -52.53 7.67 -15.15
CA LYS A 67 -52.05 6.32 -15.46
C LYS A 67 -51.62 5.57 -14.19
N ASP A 68 -51.79 4.25 -14.20
CA ASP A 68 -51.32 3.40 -13.13
C ASP A 68 -49.77 3.37 -13.07
N THR A 69 -49.23 3.55 -11.89
CA THR A 69 -47.79 3.60 -11.65
C THR A 69 -47.28 2.34 -10.90
N THR A 70 -48.16 1.36 -10.68
CA THR A 70 -47.84 0.19 -9.82
C THR A 70 -46.70 -0.65 -10.38
N GLU A 71 -46.75 -0.92 -11.69
CA GLU A 71 -45.68 -1.70 -12.37
C GLU A 71 -44.35 -0.94 -12.37
N LEU A 72 -44.39 0.36 -12.71
CA LEU A 72 -43.20 1.22 -12.71
C LEU A 72 -42.55 1.30 -11.32
N MET A 73 -43.35 1.36 -10.25
CA MET A 73 -42.87 1.37 -8.88
C MET A 73 -42.27 0.00 -8.47
N ALA A 74 -42.84 -1.10 -8.96
CA ALA A 74 -42.28 -2.44 -8.72
C ALA A 74 -40.95 -2.62 -9.43
N ASP A 75 -40.80 -2.11 -10.65
CA ASP A 75 -39.53 -2.14 -11.39
C ASP A 75 -38.47 -1.27 -10.74
N LEU A 76 -38.79 -0.08 -10.28
CA LEU A 76 -37.90 0.79 -9.52
C LEU A 76 -37.43 0.12 -8.22
N LYS A 77 -38.29 -0.60 -7.53
CA LYS A 77 -37.91 -1.35 -6.32
C LYS A 77 -36.92 -2.47 -6.68
N ARG A 78 -37.21 -3.23 -7.75
CA ARG A 78 -36.32 -4.30 -8.25
C ARG A 78 -34.96 -3.75 -8.64
N LEU A 79 -34.90 -2.62 -9.36
CA LEU A 79 -33.64 -1.95 -9.70
C LEU A 79 -32.90 -1.48 -8.45
N SER A 80 -33.59 -0.88 -7.49
CA SER A 80 -32.99 -0.43 -6.23
C SER A 80 -32.38 -1.58 -5.43
N ASP A 81 -33.09 -2.71 -5.34
CA ASP A 81 -32.59 -3.88 -4.61
C ASP A 81 -31.42 -4.54 -5.36
N GLY A 82 -31.46 -4.60 -6.71
CA GLY A 82 -30.34 -5.08 -7.52
C GLY A 82 -29.11 -4.18 -7.42
N ILE A 83 -29.26 -2.86 -7.39
CA ILE A 83 -28.15 -1.91 -7.20
C ILE A 83 -27.48 -2.14 -5.84
N LYS A 84 -28.24 -2.37 -4.77
CA LYS A 84 -27.65 -2.63 -3.45
C LYS A 84 -26.76 -3.89 -3.44
N VAL A 85 -27.26 -4.97 -4.07
CA VAL A 85 -26.49 -6.21 -4.17
C VAL A 85 -25.19 -6.00 -4.95
N LEU A 86 -25.26 -5.31 -6.09
CA LEU A 86 -24.08 -5.01 -6.90
C LEU A 86 -23.11 -4.05 -6.18
N ASP A 87 -23.60 -3.04 -5.46
CA ASP A 87 -22.76 -2.13 -4.68
C ASP A 87 -22.01 -2.89 -3.56
N GLU A 88 -22.62 -3.92 -2.94
CA GLU A 88 -21.95 -4.81 -1.98
C GLU A 88 -20.88 -5.67 -2.66
N GLU A 89 -21.15 -6.22 -3.84
CA GLU A 89 -20.16 -6.97 -4.62
C GLU A 89 -18.98 -6.08 -5.04
N VAL A 90 -19.24 -4.87 -5.50
CA VAL A 90 -18.18 -3.87 -5.82
C VAL A 90 -17.30 -3.65 -4.61
N LYS A 91 -17.89 -3.38 -3.44
CA LYS A 91 -17.15 -3.14 -2.20
C LYS A 91 -16.31 -4.34 -1.78
N ALA A 92 -16.82 -5.55 -1.97
CA ALA A 92 -16.07 -6.77 -1.66
C ALA A 92 -14.83 -6.90 -2.58
N VAL A 93 -15.01 -6.70 -3.90
CA VAL A 93 -13.91 -6.75 -4.87
C VAL A 93 -12.90 -5.63 -4.65
N GLU A 94 -13.35 -4.42 -4.30
CA GLU A 94 -12.45 -3.30 -3.98
C GLU A 94 -11.61 -3.59 -2.73
N THR A 95 -12.21 -4.22 -1.72
CA THR A 95 -11.49 -4.62 -0.50
C THR A 95 -10.44 -5.69 -0.81
N GLU A 96 -10.79 -6.68 -1.61
CA GLU A 96 -9.87 -7.74 -2.03
C GLU A 96 -8.71 -7.16 -2.86
N LEU A 97 -9.02 -6.32 -3.84
CA LEU A 97 -8.03 -5.63 -4.67
C LEU A 97 -7.09 -4.76 -3.83
N PHE A 98 -7.62 -3.99 -2.88
CA PHE A 98 -6.84 -3.16 -1.99
C PHE A 98 -5.88 -4.00 -1.14
N ASN A 99 -6.38 -5.07 -0.50
CA ASN A 99 -5.57 -5.96 0.30
C ASN A 99 -4.46 -6.63 -0.52
N LYS A 100 -4.77 -7.06 -1.75
CA LYS A 100 -3.78 -7.63 -2.66
C LYS A 100 -2.70 -6.59 -3.02
N MET A 101 -3.10 -5.37 -3.35
CA MET A 101 -2.17 -4.28 -3.68
C MET A 101 -1.25 -3.90 -2.52
N LEU A 102 -1.67 -4.07 -1.26
CA LEU A 102 -0.82 -3.82 -0.10
C LEU A 102 0.35 -4.81 0.02
N THR A 103 0.22 -6.01 -0.53
CA THR A 103 1.28 -7.03 -0.48
C THR A 103 2.32 -6.85 -1.59
N ILE A 104 2.02 -6.04 -2.61
CA ILE A 104 2.91 -5.84 -3.76
C ILE A 104 3.88 -4.71 -3.47
N PRO A 105 5.19 -4.96 -3.47
CA PRO A 105 6.19 -3.92 -3.26
C PRO A 105 6.28 -2.97 -4.47
N ASN A 106 6.91 -1.82 -4.28
CA ASN A 106 7.18 -0.92 -5.38
C ASN A 106 8.22 -1.52 -6.34
N VAL A 107 8.09 -1.16 -7.61
CA VAL A 107 9.05 -1.52 -8.66
C VAL A 107 10.41 -0.92 -8.33
N PRO A 108 11.49 -1.71 -8.34
CA PRO A 108 12.84 -1.20 -8.14
C PRO A 108 13.27 -0.30 -9.31
N ASN A 109 14.30 0.51 -9.07
CA ASN A 109 14.92 1.29 -10.15
C ASN A 109 15.57 0.32 -11.16
N PRO A 110 15.48 0.56 -12.48
CA PRO A 110 16.11 -0.30 -13.49
C PRO A 110 17.64 -0.47 -13.36
N LYS A 111 18.30 0.40 -12.60
CA LYS A 111 19.74 0.30 -12.32
C LYS A 111 20.07 -0.66 -11.17
N VAL A 112 19.05 -1.15 -10.45
CA VAL A 112 19.26 -2.15 -9.39
C VAL A 112 19.63 -3.46 -10.05
N ILE A 113 20.71 -4.08 -9.60
CA ILE A 113 21.12 -5.42 -10.02
C ILE A 113 20.40 -6.47 -9.17
N LYS A 114 20.15 -7.63 -9.74
CA LYS A 114 19.64 -8.78 -8.98
C LYS A 114 20.75 -9.31 -8.09
N GLY A 115 20.45 -9.61 -6.84
CA GLY A 115 21.38 -10.19 -5.87
C GLY A 115 20.62 -10.87 -4.75
N ASP A 116 21.24 -11.87 -4.14
CA ASP A 116 20.67 -12.66 -3.05
C ASP A 116 21.14 -12.19 -1.67
N THR A 117 22.29 -11.52 -1.64
CA THR A 117 22.94 -11.05 -0.40
C THR A 117 23.38 -9.60 -0.54
N ASP A 118 23.76 -9.00 0.56
CA ASP A 118 24.33 -7.64 0.60
C ASP A 118 25.71 -7.55 -0.08
N GLU A 119 26.41 -8.67 -0.24
CA GLU A 119 27.68 -8.74 -0.98
C GLU A 119 27.49 -8.52 -2.49
N ASP A 120 26.29 -8.77 -3.01
CA ASP A 120 25.94 -8.53 -4.42
C ASP A 120 25.69 -7.06 -4.71
N ASN A 121 25.62 -6.20 -3.70
CA ASN A 121 25.37 -4.77 -3.88
C ASN A 121 26.50 -4.07 -4.64
N LEU A 122 26.15 -3.38 -5.72
CA LEU A 122 27.08 -2.57 -6.47
C LEU A 122 27.43 -1.29 -5.70
N GLU A 123 28.70 -1.10 -5.32
CA GLU A 123 29.17 0.16 -4.77
C GLU A 123 29.14 1.25 -5.86
N ILE A 124 28.22 2.20 -5.74
CA ILE A 124 28.02 3.26 -6.75
C ILE A 124 29.03 4.39 -6.57
N ARG A 125 29.39 4.70 -5.32
CA ARG A 125 30.30 5.79 -4.99
C ARG A 125 30.93 5.57 -3.62
N LYS A 126 32.21 5.81 -3.56
CA LYS A 126 32.98 5.87 -2.30
C LYS A 126 33.47 7.28 -2.07
N TRP A 127 33.46 7.74 -0.84
CA TRP A 127 34.03 9.03 -0.43
C TRP A 127 34.79 8.86 0.88
N GLY A 128 36.04 9.34 0.89
CA GLY A 128 36.93 9.24 2.04
C GLY A 128 37.49 7.84 2.26
N GLU A 129 38.30 7.72 3.28
CA GLU A 129 38.89 6.47 3.74
C GLU A 129 38.47 6.23 5.20
N PRO A 130 38.07 5.00 5.58
CA PRO A 130 37.80 4.66 6.98
C PRO A 130 39.05 4.91 7.85
N THR A 131 38.83 5.54 8.99
CA THR A 131 39.95 5.77 9.96
C THR A 131 40.52 4.44 10.41
N LYS A 132 41.84 4.30 10.29
CA LYS A 132 42.58 3.17 10.83
C LYS A 132 42.96 3.49 12.26
N PHE A 133 42.52 2.65 13.20
CA PHE A 133 42.88 2.77 14.59
C PHE A 133 44.09 1.89 14.88
N ASP A 134 44.91 2.32 15.82
CA ASP A 134 46.07 1.57 16.38
C ASP A 134 45.68 0.69 17.59
N PHE A 135 44.38 0.63 17.88
CA PHE A 135 43.75 -0.18 18.91
C PHE A 135 42.57 -0.97 18.35
N GLU A 136 42.11 -1.98 19.09
CA GLU A 136 40.90 -2.74 18.73
C GLU A 136 39.64 -1.88 18.94
N ALA A 137 38.93 -1.55 17.84
CA ALA A 137 37.74 -0.75 17.90
C ALA A 137 36.57 -1.56 18.48
N LYS A 138 35.96 -1.05 19.56
CA LYS A 138 34.74 -1.61 20.13
C LYS A 138 33.54 -1.29 19.27
N ALA A 139 32.55 -2.18 19.25
CA ALA A 139 31.25 -1.92 18.63
C ALA A 139 30.50 -0.81 19.37
N HIS A 140 29.62 -0.10 18.66
CA HIS A 140 28.86 1.05 19.22
C HIS A 140 27.98 0.67 20.42
N TRP A 141 27.47 -0.55 20.47
CA TRP A 141 26.67 -1.03 21.60
C TRP A 141 27.52 -1.24 22.84
N ASP A 142 28.77 -1.70 22.71
CA ASP A 142 29.70 -1.83 23.82
C ASP A 142 30.12 -0.46 24.35
N VAL A 143 30.52 0.44 23.44
CA VAL A 143 30.89 1.82 23.79
C VAL A 143 29.73 2.56 24.47
N GLY A 144 28.50 2.47 23.92
CA GLY A 144 27.35 3.13 24.49
C GLY A 144 26.92 2.60 25.84
N THR A 145 27.08 1.29 26.06
CA THR A 145 26.80 0.65 27.35
C THR A 145 27.89 1.01 28.37
N ASP A 146 29.15 0.96 28.01
CA ASP A 146 30.30 1.33 28.88
C ASP A 146 30.20 2.82 29.32
N LEU A 147 29.78 3.70 28.44
CA LEU A 147 29.52 5.11 28.73
C LEU A 147 28.23 5.37 29.53
N GLY A 148 27.41 4.35 29.71
CA GLY A 148 26.10 4.49 30.38
C GLY A 148 25.05 5.31 29.64
N ILE A 149 25.21 5.51 28.34
CA ILE A 149 24.28 6.29 27.50
C ILE A 149 23.27 5.44 26.73
N LEU A 150 23.52 4.12 26.62
CA LEU A 150 22.62 3.14 26.04
C LEU A 150 22.25 2.06 27.04
N ASP A 151 20.99 1.57 26.97
CA ASP A 151 20.48 0.49 27.81
C ASP A 151 19.61 -0.45 26.99
N PHE A 152 20.22 -1.49 26.45
CA PHE A 152 19.55 -2.48 25.60
C PHE A 152 18.65 -3.42 26.41
N GLU A 153 19.00 -3.70 27.67
CA GLU A 153 18.17 -4.54 28.56
C GLU A 153 16.84 -3.86 28.87
N ALA A 154 16.88 -2.59 29.26
CA ALA A 154 15.69 -1.80 29.51
C ALA A 154 14.89 -1.58 28.21
N GLY A 155 15.54 -1.33 27.08
CA GLY A 155 14.92 -1.26 25.76
C GLY A 155 14.14 -2.52 25.42
N GLY A 156 14.74 -3.69 25.66
CA GLY A 156 14.09 -4.99 25.47
C GLY A 156 12.85 -5.19 26.34
N LYS A 157 12.86 -4.73 27.59
CA LYS A 157 11.72 -4.81 28.52
C LYS A 157 10.56 -3.91 28.11
N ILE A 158 10.84 -2.73 27.55
CA ILE A 158 9.82 -1.72 27.21
C ILE A 158 9.15 -2.06 25.87
N THR A 159 9.91 -2.47 24.87
CA THR A 159 9.42 -2.55 23.47
C THR A 159 9.68 -3.91 22.82
N GLY A 160 10.71 -4.64 23.26
CA GLY A 160 11.11 -5.93 22.69
C GLY A 160 12.53 -5.94 22.14
N ALA A 161 12.93 -7.03 21.51
CA ALA A 161 14.28 -7.19 20.96
C ALA A 161 14.59 -6.15 19.88
N ARG A 162 15.87 -5.75 19.80
CA ARG A 162 16.40 -4.80 18.82
C ARG A 162 15.96 -3.34 19.00
N PHE A 163 15.34 -3.00 20.13
CA PHE A 163 15.09 -1.60 20.49
C PHE A 163 16.21 -1.06 21.37
N THR A 164 16.53 0.21 21.15
CA THR A 164 17.57 0.92 21.90
C THR A 164 16.91 1.94 22.83
N LEU A 165 17.32 1.93 24.09
CA LEU A 165 16.95 2.97 25.05
C LEU A 165 18.15 3.88 25.29
N TYR A 166 17.96 5.18 25.01
CA TYR A 166 18.91 6.22 25.40
C TYR A 166 18.65 6.64 26.84
N LYS A 167 19.69 6.81 27.64
CA LYS A 167 19.57 7.33 29.00
C LYS A 167 20.57 8.45 29.28
N ASP A 168 20.30 9.20 30.33
CA ASP A 168 21.16 10.28 30.83
C ASP A 168 21.63 11.25 29.73
N LEU A 169 22.92 11.44 29.59
CA LEU A 169 23.53 12.32 28.60
C LEU A 169 23.25 11.87 27.15
N GLY A 170 23.13 10.57 26.90
CA GLY A 170 22.77 10.05 25.58
C GLY A 170 21.40 10.50 25.14
N ALA A 171 20.38 10.40 26.01
CA ALA A 171 19.04 10.90 25.73
C ALA A 171 18.98 12.42 25.57
N ARG A 172 19.83 13.15 26.29
CA ARG A 172 19.93 14.60 26.15
C ARG A 172 20.56 14.99 24.82
N LEU A 173 21.64 14.33 24.43
CA LEU A 173 22.33 14.56 23.15
C LEU A 173 21.41 14.29 21.97
N GLU A 174 20.70 13.17 21.97
CA GLU A 174 19.74 12.81 20.92
C GLU A 174 18.68 13.91 20.71
N ARG A 175 18.05 14.35 21.80
CA ARG A 175 17.08 15.47 21.74
C ARG A 175 17.70 16.78 21.27
N SER A 176 18.95 17.04 21.65
CA SER A 176 19.66 18.26 21.20
C SER A 176 19.91 18.25 19.69
N VAL A 177 20.29 17.08 19.14
CA VAL A 177 20.49 16.89 17.69
C VAL A 177 19.17 17.04 16.93
N MET A 178 18.10 16.42 17.44
CA MET A 178 16.77 16.60 16.83
C MET A 178 16.34 18.07 16.80
N ASN A 179 16.47 18.79 17.90
CA ASN A 179 16.12 20.20 17.96
C ASN A 179 16.97 21.05 17.00
N PHE A 180 18.28 20.76 16.94
CA PHE A 180 19.19 21.46 16.02
C PHE A 180 18.77 21.31 14.54
N PHE A 181 18.20 20.16 14.14
CA PHE A 181 17.72 19.97 12.79
C PHE A 181 16.32 20.57 12.54
N LEU A 182 15.56 20.85 13.59
CA LEU A 182 14.22 21.44 13.47
C LEU A 182 14.25 22.99 13.51
N ASP A 183 15.28 23.59 14.13
CA ASP A 183 15.50 25.03 14.21
C ASP A 183 16.22 25.58 12.96
#